data_48850194540ca228261612f91f27ef56
#
_entry.id   48850194540ca228261612f91f27ef56
#
_cell.length_a   1.000
_cell.length_b   1.000
_cell.length_c   1.000
_cell.angle_alpha   90.00
_cell.angle_beta   90.00
_cell.angle_gamma   90.00
#
_symmetry.space_group_name_H-M   'P 1'
#
loop_
_entity.id
_entity.type
_entity.pdbx_description
1 polymer ?
#
loop_
_entity_poly.entity_id
_entity_poly.type
_entity_poly.pdbx_seq_one_letter_code
_entity_poly.pdbx_strand_id
1 'polypeptide(L)'
;EGWKSTLKKALELQPPHISMYCLTLEEGTPFEAWVRLGKMSDPDPDLAADMYEATQDTMRDAGYRHYEISNWALEGLESRHNLIYWRTEPYIGVGPGAHSYLGDTRFANLKQPREYISRLTNAADGKSDLDNVNLDDLKMIIDIVPVVDTTEHIDRRLAMAETLMMGLRLDDGISVPDFNARFNQTPTEAYESIIADLTNLGLLKT
;
A
#
# COMPACT_ATOMS: atom_id res chain seq x y z
N GLU A 1 9.07 19.37 20.75
CA GLU A 1 9.56 18.62 21.94
C GLU A 1 8.68 17.40 22.26
N GLY A 2 7.35 17.52 22.20
CA GLY A 2 6.43 16.41 22.50
C GLY A 2 6.68 15.17 21.63
N TRP A 3 6.91 15.34 20.32
CA TRP A 3 7.20 14.25 19.40
C TRP A 3 8.49 13.49 19.76
N LYS A 4 9.58 14.20 20.02
CA LYS A 4 10.84 13.57 20.44
C LYS A 4 10.70 12.77 21.74
N SER A 5 9.90 13.25 22.67
CA SER A 5 9.58 12.50 23.90
C SER A 5 8.77 11.23 23.60
N THR A 6 7.85 11.27 22.64
CA THR A 6 7.08 10.10 22.20
C THR A 6 7.98 9.06 21.54
N LEU A 7 8.87 9.47 20.63
CA LEU A 7 9.84 8.57 19.99
C LEU A 7 10.72 7.87 21.03
N LYS A 8 11.24 8.63 22.00
CA LYS A 8 12.07 8.05 23.07
C LYS A 8 11.32 6.96 23.84
N LYS A 9 10.07 7.22 24.24
CA LYS A 9 9.25 6.23 24.96
C LYS A 9 8.93 5.00 24.10
N ALA A 10 8.69 5.18 22.80
CA ALA A 10 8.46 4.08 21.88
C ALA A 10 9.71 3.19 21.76
N LEU A 11 10.90 3.79 21.66
CA LEU A 11 12.16 3.08 21.60
C LEU A 11 12.52 2.35 22.90
N GLU A 12 12.10 2.84 24.07
CA GLU A 12 12.26 2.13 25.35
C GLU A 12 11.54 0.77 25.36
N LEU A 13 10.50 0.59 24.54
CA LEU A 13 9.79 -0.68 24.36
C LEU A 13 10.50 -1.65 23.44
N GLN A 14 11.50 -1.21 22.70
CA GLN A 14 12.29 -2.00 21.74
C GLN A 14 11.44 -2.81 20.75
N PRO A 15 10.41 -2.24 20.12
CA PRO A 15 9.60 -2.98 19.14
C PRO A 15 10.45 -3.32 17.92
N PRO A 16 10.27 -4.50 17.30
CA PRO A 16 11.02 -4.87 16.09
C PRO A 16 10.65 -4.03 14.86
N HIS A 17 9.49 -3.39 14.88
CA HIS A 17 8.92 -2.60 13.79
C HIS A 17 8.08 -1.46 14.36
N ILE A 18 8.15 -0.28 13.74
CA ILE A 18 7.37 0.90 14.13
C ILE A 18 6.81 1.56 12.88
N SER A 19 5.51 1.88 12.92
CA SER A 19 4.83 2.70 11.92
C SER A 19 4.60 4.10 12.46
N MET A 20 5.01 5.12 11.72
CA MET A 20 4.88 6.52 12.11
C MET A 20 4.32 7.33 10.95
N TYR A 21 3.06 7.71 11.07
CA TYR A 21 2.32 8.40 10.02
C TYR A 21 2.21 9.90 10.30
N CYS A 22 2.33 10.71 9.26
CA CYS A 22 1.85 12.09 9.31
C CYS A 22 0.33 12.09 9.31
N LEU A 23 -0.27 13.00 10.09
CA LEU A 23 -1.71 13.19 10.08
C LEU A 23 -2.18 13.69 8.72
N THR A 24 -3.00 12.92 8.04
CA THR A 24 -3.72 13.32 6.82
C THR A 24 -5.19 13.57 7.18
N LEU A 25 -5.72 14.68 6.72
CA LEU A 25 -7.14 15.01 6.89
C LEU A 25 -7.94 14.39 5.74
N GLU A 26 -8.67 13.33 6.05
CA GLU A 26 -9.52 12.66 5.07
C GLU A 26 -10.85 13.38 4.92
N GLU A 27 -11.28 13.60 3.67
CA GLU A 27 -12.57 14.22 3.33
C GLU A 27 -13.74 13.47 3.99
N GLY A 28 -14.72 14.21 4.49
CA GLY A 28 -15.89 13.65 5.16
C GLY A 28 -15.66 13.21 6.61
N THR A 29 -14.47 13.43 7.17
CA THR A 29 -14.20 13.17 8.59
C THR A 29 -14.53 14.38 9.48
N PRO A 30 -14.81 14.17 10.78
CA PRO A 30 -14.99 15.27 11.71
C PRO A 30 -13.79 16.23 11.79
N PHE A 31 -12.56 15.73 11.67
CA PHE A 31 -11.36 16.56 11.70
C PHE A 31 -11.27 17.49 10.49
N GLU A 32 -11.50 17.00 9.28
CA GLU A 32 -11.57 17.83 8.08
C GLU A 32 -12.64 18.92 8.25
N ALA A 33 -13.84 18.54 8.70
CA ALA A 33 -14.93 19.50 8.92
C ALA A 33 -14.57 20.56 9.96
N TRP A 34 -13.85 20.23 11.03
CA TRP A 34 -13.41 21.19 12.05
C TRP A 34 -12.36 22.17 11.51
N VAL A 35 -11.41 21.72 10.70
CA VAL A 35 -10.45 22.59 10.03
C VAL A 35 -11.17 23.52 9.06
N ARG A 36 -12.01 23.00 8.20
CA ARG A 36 -12.79 23.77 7.24
C ARG A 36 -13.69 24.83 7.90
N LEU A 37 -14.21 24.55 9.09
CA LEU A 37 -15.02 25.47 9.90
C LEU A 37 -14.20 26.41 10.79
N GLY A 38 -12.85 26.37 10.72
CA GLY A 38 -11.97 27.18 11.55
C GLY A 38 -11.97 26.85 13.05
N LYS A 39 -12.49 25.67 13.42
CA LYS A 39 -12.51 25.17 14.82
C LYS A 39 -11.20 24.50 15.22
N MET A 40 -10.39 24.11 14.29
CA MET A 40 -9.07 23.53 14.45
C MET A 40 -8.14 24.10 13.38
N SER A 41 -6.88 24.33 13.74
CA SER A 41 -5.85 24.73 12.78
C SER A 41 -5.54 23.58 11.83
N ASP A 42 -5.25 23.92 10.58
CA ASP A 42 -4.69 22.96 9.63
C ASP A 42 -3.32 22.46 10.16
N PRO A 43 -2.98 21.17 9.96
CA PRO A 43 -1.64 20.68 10.24
C PRO A 43 -0.58 21.51 9.50
N ASP A 44 0.44 21.94 10.22
CA ASP A 44 1.55 22.71 9.66
C ASP A 44 2.48 21.78 8.88
N PRO A 45 2.62 21.95 7.55
CA PRO A 45 3.43 21.07 6.72
C PRO A 45 4.94 21.19 7.03
N ASP A 46 5.43 22.36 7.40
CA ASP A 46 6.85 22.55 7.73
C ASP A 46 7.18 21.86 9.05
N LEU A 47 6.30 21.98 10.06
CA LEU A 47 6.43 21.23 11.31
C LEU A 47 6.35 19.72 11.08
N ALA A 48 5.49 19.25 10.17
CA ALA A 48 5.40 17.84 9.83
C ALA A 48 6.69 17.33 9.17
N ALA A 49 7.30 18.12 8.28
CA ALA A 49 8.60 17.82 7.68
C ALA A 49 9.72 17.76 8.72
N ASP A 50 9.81 18.74 9.61
CA ASP A 50 10.79 18.76 10.72
C ASP A 50 10.64 17.53 11.62
N MET A 51 9.40 17.13 11.92
CA MET A 51 9.10 15.95 12.72
C MET A 51 9.51 14.66 12.00
N TYR A 52 9.32 14.59 10.69
CA TYR A 52 9.71 13.46 9.87
C TYR A 52 11.23 13.30 9.80
N GLU A 53 11.96 14.38 9.54
CA GLU A 53 13.43 14.38 9.54
C GLU A 53 14.00 13.98 10.90
N ALA A 54 13.48 14.56 11.99
CA ALA A 54 13.87 14.17 13.34
C ALA A 54 13.57 12.70 13.65
N THR A 55 12.51 12.16 13.07
CA THR A 55 12.19 10.72 13.17
C THR A 55 13.22 9.88 12.46
N GLN A 56 13.56 10.20 11.20
CA GLN A 56 14.56 9.48 10.43
C GLN A 56 15.90 9.41 11.18
N ASP A 57 16.39 10.53 11.69
CA ASP A 57 17.64 10.57 12.47
C ASP A 57 17.55 9.72 13.72
N THR A 58 16.49 9.90 14.52
CA THR A 58 16.32 9.16 15.78
C THR A 58 16.25 7.65 15.56
N MET A 59 15.52 7.21 14.53
CA MET A 59 15.35 5.79 14.21
C MET A 59 16.64 5.18 13.68
N ARG A 60 17.36 5.89 12.80
CA ARG A 60 18.67 5.46 12.30
C ARG A 60 19.68 5.29 13.45
N ASP A 61 19.75 6.27 14.36
CA ASP A 61 20.65 6.21 15.50
C ASP A 61 20.30 5.08 16.49
N ALA A 62 19.03 4.66 16.51
CA ALA A 62 18.55 3.52 17.27
C ALA A 62 18.69 2.17 16.53
N GLY A 63 19.28 2.14 15.32
CA GLY A 63 19.54 0.93 14.55
C GLY A 63 18.37 0.41 13.72
N TYR A 64 17.33 1.22 13.55
CA TYR A 64 16.21 0.88 12.66
C TYR A 64 16.50 1.35 11.24
N ARG A 65 16.11 0.53 10.27
CA ARG A 65 16.11 0.86 8.85
C ARG A 65 14.76 1.46 8.47
N HIS A 66 14.78 2.60 7.79
CA HIS A 66 13.63 3.15 7.09
C HIS A 66 13.49 2.37 5.78
N TYR A 67 12.50 1.49 5.65
CA TYR A 67 12.38 0.64 4.47
C TYR A 67 11.29 1.11 3.50
N GLU A 68 10.35 1.93 3.98
CA GLU A 68 9.35 2.63 3.18
C GLU A 68 8.86 3.89 3.90
N ILE A 69 8.06 4.73 3.27
CA ILE A 69 7.72 6.10 3.67
C ILE A 69 7.40 6.28 5.15
N SER A 70 6.61 5.37 5.73
CA SER A 70 6.06 5.53 7.10
C SER A 70 6.47 4.43 8.06
N ASN A 71 7.36 3.51 7.63
CA ASN A 71 7.70 2.35 8.43
C ASN A 71 9.21 2.15 8.59
N TRP A 72 9.58 1.82 9.82
CA TRP A 72 10.94 1.52 10.25
C TRP A 72 10.98 0.14 10.90
N ALA A 73 12.01 -0.62 10.64
CA ALA A 73 12.18 -1.95 11.21
C ALA A 73 13.65 -2.23 11.54
N LEU A 74 13.90 -3.13 12.48
CA LEU A 74 15.20 -3.78 12.60
C LEU A 74 15.42 -4.65 11.36
N GLU A 75 16.68 -4.89 11.00
CA GLU A 75 17.05 -5.65 9.80
C GLU A 75 16.36 -7.02 9.74
N GLY A 76 15.68 -7.30 8.62
CA GLY A 76 14.94 -8.54 8.39
C GLY A 76 13.58 -8.64 9.09
N LEU A 77 13.14 -7.56 9.77
CA LEU A 77 11.85 -7.51 10.48
C LEU A 77 10.86 -6.52 9.85
N GLU A 78 11.08 -6.19 8.57
CA GLU A 78 10.16 -5.41 7.76
C GLU A 78 8.81 -6.12 7.64
N SER A 79 7.72 -5.35 7.56
CA SER A 79 6.38 -5.90 7.37
C SER A 79 6.25 -6.56 5.99
N ARG A 80 6.29 -7.89 5.94
CA ARG A 80 6.07 -8.65 4.70
C ARG A 80 4.74 -8.32 4.04
N HIS A 81 3.71 -8.05 4.84
CA HIS A 81 2.40 -7.65 4.35
C HIS A 81 2.46 -6.31 3.62
N ASN A 82 3.15 -5.30 4.16
CA ASN A 82 3.29 -4.00 3.50
C ASN A 82 4.10 -4.13 2.20
N LEU A 83 5.17 -4.92 2.23
CA LEU A 83 6.03 -5.15 1.06
C LEU A 83 5.28 -5.77 -0.13
N ILE A 84 4.29 -6.64 0.12
CA ILE A 84 3.41 -7.20 -0.92
C ILE A 84 2.73 -6.08 -1.71
N TYR A 85 2.20 -5.07 -1.03
CA TYR A 85 1.56 -3.92 -1.69
C TYR A 85 2.56 -3.04 -2.44
N TRP A 86 3.68 -2.70 -1.81
CA TRP A 86 4.69 -1.84 -2.44
C TRP A 86 5.35 -2.50 -3.66
N ARG A 87 5.45 -3.82 -3.68
CA ARG A 87 5.96 -4.60 -4.80
C ARG A 87 4.89 -4.99 -5.82
N THR A 88 3.65 -4.58 -5.59
CA THR A 88 2.50 -4.96 -6.44
C THR A 88 2.40 -6.47 -6.66
N GLU A 89 2.68 -7.25 -5.61
CA GLU A 89 2.56 -8.71 -5.60
C GLU A 89 1.09 -9.13 -5.42
N PRO A 90 0.72 -10.35 -5.84
CA PRO A 90 -0.65 -10.84 -5.67
C PRO A 90 -1.00 -11.04 -4.19
N TYR A 91 -2.25 -10.74 -3.84
CA TYR A 91 -2.80 -10.99 -2.51
C TYR A 91 -4.30 -11.22 -2.55
N ILE A 92 -4.82 -11.90 -1.53
CA ILE A 92 -6.25 -12.13 -1.33
C ILE A 92 -6.69 -11.46 -0.04
N GLY A 93 -7.71 -10.61 -0.14
CA GLY A 93 -8.36 -9.96 0.98
C GLY A 93 -9.58 -10.75 1.46
N VAL A 94 -9.69 -10.98 2.76
CA VAL A 94 -10.79 -11.70 3.39
C VAL A 94 -11.56 -10.75 4.31
N GLY A 95 -12.86 -10.77 4.21
CA GLY A 95 -13.76 -9.95 5.03
C GLY A 95 -14.43 -8.80 4.26
N PRO A 96 -15.37 -8.09 4.91
CA PRO A 96 -16.08 -6.97 4.32
C PRO A 96 -15.13 -5.83 3.94
N GLY A 97 -15.27 -5.31 2.72
CA GLY A 97 -14.45 -4.22 2.18
C GLY A 97 -12.99 -4.57 1.91
N ALA A 98 -12.59 -5.84 2.07
CA ALA A 98 -11.23 -6.25 1.76
C ALA A 98 -10.99 -6.25 0.24
N HIS A 99 -9.80 -5.80 -0.15
CA HIS A 99 -9.36 -5.80 -1.54
C HIS A 99 -8.47 -7.00 -1.83
N SER A 100 -8.45 -7.43 -3.07
CA SER A 100 -7.60 -8.49 -3.61
C SER A 100 -6.94 -8.03 -4.91
N TYR A 101 -5.78 -8.60 -5.21
CA TYR A 101 -5.10 -8.41 -6.49
C TYR A 101 -4.53 -9.75 -6.95
N LEU A 102 -5.07 -10.30 -8.03
CA LEU A 102 -4.65 -11.57 -8.61
C LEU A 102 -4.55 -11.44 -10.13
N GLY A 103 -3.46 -11.92 -10.69
CA GLY A 103 -3.22 -11.82 -12.14
C GLY A 103 -3.22 -10.36 -12.61
N ASP A 104 -4.18 -10.02 -13.45
CA ASP A 104 -4.42 -8.67 -13.98
C ASP A 104 -5.70 -8.02 -13.43
N THR A 105 -6.24 -8.55 -12.34
CA THR A 105 -7.53 -8.12 -11.81
C THR A 105 -7.43 -7.73 -10.34
N ARG A 106 -7.87 -6.51 -10.04
CA ARG A 106 -8.12 -6.04 -8.69
C ARG A 106 -9.61 -6.12 -8.41
N PHE A 107 -9.99 -6.62 -7.24
CA PHE A 107 -11.38 -6.68 -6.85
C PHE A 107 -11.55 -6.39 -5.35
N ALA A 108 -12.73 -5.94 -4.98
CA ALA A 108 -13.05 -5.63 -3.60
C ALA A 108 -14.34 -6.34 -3.17
N ASN A 109 -14.37 -6.76 -1.92
CA ASN A 109 -15.54 -7.34 -1.30
C ASN A 109 -16.52 -6.26 -0.87
N LEU A 110 -17.79 -6.64 -0.73
CA LEU A 110 -18.87 -5.82 -0.16
C LEU A 110 -18.43 -5.18 1.16
N LYS A 111 -18.66 -3.87 1.28
CA LYS A 111 -18.27 -3.10 2.46
C LYS A 111 -19.19 -3.34 3.66
N GLN A 112 -20.46 -3.69 3.43
CA GLN A 112 -21.46 -3.86 4.48
C GLN A 112 -21.34 -5.24 5.15
N PRO A 113 -20.96 -5.36 6.45
CA PRO A 113 -20.74 -6.66 7.10
C PRO A 113 -21.94 -7.58 7.07
N ARG A 114 -23.14 -7.04 7.29
CA ARG A 114 -24.37 -7.85 7.29
C ARG A 114 -24.68 -8.45 5.92
N GLU A 115 -24.49 -7.67 4.87
CA GLU A 115 -24.69 -8.12 3.49
C GLU A 115 -23.63 -9.15 3.09
N TYR A 116 -22.35 -8.90 3.42
CA TYR A 116 -21.27 -9.83 3.21
C TYR A 116 -21.57 -11.20 3.84
N ILE A 117 -21.95 -11.24 5.13
CA ILE A 117 -22.31 -12.47 5.84
C ILE A 117 -23.52 -13.15 5.19
N SER A 118 -24.59 -12.40 4.90
CA SER A 118 -25.81 -12.93 4.30
C SER A 118 -25.54 -13.61 2.96
N ARG A 119 -24.75 -12.99 2.08
CA ARG A 119 -24.42 -13.58 0.76
C ARG A 119 -23.59 -14.84 0.88
N LEU A 120 -22.61 -14.87 1.79
CA LEU A 120 -21.83 -16.10 2.03
C LEU A 120 -22.67 -17.23 2.62
N THR A 121 -23.57 -16.94 3.58
CA THR A 121 -24.45 -17.94 4.16
C THR A 121 -25.40 -18.52 3.12
N ASN A 122 -26.02 -17.67 2.30
CA ASN A 122 -26.93 -18.12 1.24
C ASN A 122 -26.20 -18.95 0.16
N ALA A 123 -24.96 -18.62 -0.16
CA ALA A 123 -24.15 -19.38 -1.11
C ALA A 123 -23.72 -20.75 -0.52
N ALA A 124 -23.47 -20.83 0.79
CA ALA A 124 -23.13 -22.09 1.46
C ALA A 124 -24.33 -23.05 1.56
N ASP A 125 -25.55 -22.50 1.69
CA ASP A 125 -26.80 -23.28 1.74
C ASP A 125 -27.27 -23.74 0.34
N GLY A 126 -26.89 -23.00 -0.72
CA GLY A 126 -27.06 -23.40 -2.12
C GLY A 126 -25.90 -24.31 -2.52
N LYS A 127 -26.19 -25.47 -3.17
CA LYS A 127 -25.12 -26.26 -3.81
C LYS A 127 -24.38 -25.33 -4.75
N SER A 128 -23.23 -24.86 -4.34
CA SER A 128 -22.40 -23.96 -5.17
C SER A 128 -21.91 -24.73 -6.37
N ASP A 129 -21.94 -24.13 -7.56
CA ASP A 129 -21.33 -24.65 -8.79
C ASP A 129 -19.79 -24.77 -8.69
N LEU A 130 -19.25 -24.70 -7.47
CA LEU A 130 -17.82 -24.78 -7.18
C LEU A 130 -17.19 -26.13 -7.59
N ASP A 131 -17.99 -27.20 -7.65
CA ASP A 131 -17.50 -28.53 -8.06
C ASP A 131 -17.02 -28.57 -9.54
N ASN A 132 -17.41 -27.58 -10.36
CA ASN A 132 -17.06 -27.49 -11.77
C ASN A 132 -16.17 -26.29 -12.12
N VAL A 133 -15.64 -25.58 -11.12
CA VAL A 133 -14.82 -24.39 -11.34
C VAL A 133 -13.44 -24.80 -11.82
N ASN A 134 -13.04 -24.28 -12.96
CA ASN A 134 -11.63 -24.31 -13.35
C ASN A 134 -10.85 -23.29 -12.52
N LEU A 135 -10.06 -23.79 -11.58
CA LEU A 135 -9.24 -22.95 -10.68
C LEU A 135 -8.15 -22.15 -11.41
N ASP A 136 -7.88 -22.46 -12.67
CA ASP A 136 -6.97 -21.70 -13.52
C ASP A 136 -7.66 -20.49 -14.18
N ASP A 137 -9.01 -20.41 -14.15
CA ASP A 137 -9.78 -19.28 -14.67
C ASP A 137 -10.17 -18.32 -13.55
N LEU A 138 -9.27 -17.39 -13.28
CA LEU A 138 -9.44 -16.37 -12.25
C LEU A 138 -10.71 -15.52 -12.44
N LYS A 139 -11.05 -15.18 -13.69
CA LYS A 139 -12.26 -14.41 -13.98
C LYS A 139 -13.50 -15.18 -13.60
N MET A 140 -13.57 -16.46 -13.96
CA MET A 140 -14.67 -17.33 -13.56
C MET A 140 -14.79 -17.43 -12.05
N ILE A 141 -13.66 -17.55 -11.32
CA ILE A 141 -13.65 -17.58 -9.85
C ILE A 141 -14.22 -16.28 -9.28
N ILE A 142 -13.77 -15.13 -9.76
CA ILE A 142 -14.23 -13.81 -9.28
C ILE A 142 -15.74 -13.65 -9.54
N ASP A 143 -16.23 -14.04 -10.70
CA ASP A 143 -17.64 -13.88 -11.11
C ASP A 143 -18.61 -14.75 -10.26
N ILE A 144 -18.14 -15.87 -9.72
CA ILE A 144 -18.96 -16.75 -8.85
C ILE A 144 -18.84 -16.45 -7.36
N VAL A 145 -17.85 -15.67 -6.92
CA VAL A 145 -17.71 -15.30 -5.51
C VAL A 145 -18.79 -14.30 -5.12
N PRO A 146 -19.75 -14.68 -4.26
CA PRO A 146 -20.98 -13.90 -4.06
C PRO A 146 -20.79 -12.58 -3.34
N VAL A 147 -19.60 -12.34 -2.83
CA VAL A 147 -19.25 -11.15 -2.02
C VAL A 147 -18.39 -10.14 -2.74
N VAL A 148 -18.01 -10.39 -3.98
CA VAL A 148 -17.31 -9.39 -4.80
C VAL A 148 -18.29 -8.27 -5.19
N ASP A 149 -17.91 -7.04 -4.92
CA ASP A 149 -18.67 -5.83 -5.19
C ASP A 149 -18.15 -5.09 -6.43
N THR A 150 -16.84 -4.96 -6.54
CA THR A 150 -16.19 -4.24 -7.64
C THR A 150 -15.02 -5.02 -8.20
N THR A 151 -14.81 -4.90 -9.50
CA THR A 151 -13.66 -5.45 -10.21
C THR A 151 -13.02 -4.39 -11.09
N GLU A 152 -11.69 -4.40 -11.19
CA GLU A 152 -10.91 -3.52 -12.05
C GLU A 152 -9.88 -4.36 -12.80
N HIS A 153 -9.86 -4.22 -14.12
CA HIS A 153 -8.83 -4.84 -14.94
C HIS A 153 -7.60 -3.93 -15.04
N ILE A 154 -6.47 -4.45 -14.67
CA ILE A 154 -5.18 -3.75 -14.66
C ILE A 154 -4.43 -4.13 -15.94
N ASP A 155 -4.54 -3.32 -16.97
CA ASP A 155 -3.80 -3.57 -18.20
C ASP A 155 -2.27 -3.44 -17.98
N ARG A 156 -1.51 -3.92 -18.96
CA ARG A 156 -0.04 -3.90 -18.87
C ARG A 156 0.54 -2.51 -18.62
N ARG A 157 -0.03 -1.47 -19.23
CA ARG A 157 0.46 -0.10 -19.09
C ARG A 157 0.22 0.43 -17.67
N LEU A 158 -0.97 0.18 -17.14
CA LEU A 158 -1.33 0.55 -15.77
C LEU A 158 -0.47 -0.24 -14.77
N ALA A 159 -0.30 -1.55 -14.97
CA ALA A 159 0.55 -2.39 -14.13
C ALA A 159 2.01 -1.89 -14.06
N MET A 160 2.59 -1.46 -15.18
CA MET A 160 3.93 -0.87 -15.22
C MET A 160 3.99 0.45 -14.45
N ALA A 161 3.02 1.33 -14.65
CA ALA A 161 2.96 2.63 -13.96
C ALA A 161 2.77 2.45 -12.44
N GLU A 162 1.87 1.57 -12.02
CA GLU A 162 1.65 1.26 -10.60
C GLU A 162 2.88 0.62 -9.95
N THR A 163 3.57 -0.29 -10.65
CA THR A 163 4.81 -0.89 -10.15
C THR A 163 5.88 0.16 -9.87
N LEU A 164 6.02 1.17 -10.74
CA LEU A 164 6.92 2.29 -10.52
C LEU A 164 6.43 3.17 -9.37
N MET A 165 5.17 3.58 -9.38
CA MET A 165 4.58 4.47 -8.37
C MET A 165 4.66 3.86 -6.95
N MET A 166 4.41 2.57 -6.82
CA MET A 166 4.45 1.87 -5.54
C MET A 166 5.88 1.55 -5.12
N GLY A 167 6.71 1.05 -6.05
CA GLY A 167 8.08 0.65 -5.76
C GLY A 167 9.00 1.82 -5.41
N LEU A 168 8.79 3.01 -5.97
CA LEU A 168 9.53 4.23 -5.60
C LEU A 168 9.24 4.74 -4.18
N ARG A 169 8.32 4.14 -3.46
CA ARG A 169 8.08 4.39 -2.04
C ARG A 169 8.96 3.55 -1.12
N LEU A 170 9.60 2.53 -1.68
CA LEU A 170 10.60 1.74 -0.97
C LEU A 170 11.95 2.47 -0.98
N ASP A 171 12.69 2.39 0.11
CA ASP A 171 14.07 2.91 0.19
C ASP A 171 15.01 2.20 -0.80
N ASP A 172 14.79 0.90 -1.04
CA ASP A 172 15.50 0.12 -2.04
C ASP A 172 15.11 0.47 -3.49
N GLY A 173 14.01 1.19 -3.69
CA GLY A 173 13.48 1.52 -5.01
C GLY A 173 12.92 0.30 -5.74
N ILE A 174 13.17 0.24 -7.05
CA ILE A 174 12.61 -0.77 -7.96
C ILE A 174 13.71 -1.68 -8.48
N SER A 175 13.48 -2.98 -8.36
CA SER A 175 14.34 -3.99 -8.98
C SER A 175 14.15 -3.98 -10.50
N VAL A 176 15.14 -3.49 -11.24
CA VAL A 176 15.14 -3.51 -12.71
C VAL A 176 15.05 -4.92 -13.27
N PRO A 177 15.77 -5.93 -12.72
CA PRO A 177 15.62 -7.33 -13.14
C PRO A 177 14.19 -7.86 -12.97
N ASP A 178 13.53 -7.58 -11.83
CA ASP A 178 12.17 -8.07 -11.56
C ASP A 178 11.14 -7.37 -12.46
N PHE A 179 11.30 -6.07 -12.67
CA PHE A 179 10.48 -5.32 -13.61
C PHE A 179 10.61 -5.88 -15.03
N ASN A 180 11.85 -6.15 -15.49
CA ASN A 180 12.08 -6.74 -16.79
C ASN A 180 11.51 -8.16 -16.90
N ALA A 181 11.66 -8.98 -15.88
CA ALA A 181 11.09 -10.33 -15.86
C ALA A 181 9.55 -10.29 -15.96
N ARG A 182 8.91 -9.32 -15.29
CA ARG A 182 7.44 -9.18 -15.32
C ARG A 182 6.91 -8.58 -16.63
N PHE A 183 7.62 -7.59 -17.17
CA PHE A 183 7.11 -6.80 -18.30
C PHE A 183 7.88 -6.99 -19.61
N ASN A 184 8.92 -7.81 -19.65
CA ASN A 184 9.80 -7.99 -20.81
C ASN A 184 10.27 -6.64 -21.40
N GLN A 185 10.59 -5.70 -20.52
CA GLN A 185 11.02 -4.33 -20.82
C GLN A 185 11.58 -3.72 -19.52
N THR A 186 12.66 -2.96 -19.62
CA THR A 186 13.20 -2.23 -18.46
C THR A 186 12.42 -0.94 -18.19
N PRO A 187 12.47 -0.38 -16.95
CA PRO A 187 11.89 0.94 -16.67
C PRO A 187 12.40 2.03 -17.61
N THR A 188 13.72 2.03 -17.91
CA THR A 188 14.34 3.00 -18.80
C THR A 188 13.81 2.90 -20.22
N GLU A 189 13.63 1.70 -20.76
CA GLU A 189 13.03 1.53 -22.10
C GLU A 189 11.56 1.99 -22.16
N ALA A 190 10.81 1.78 -21.06
CA ALA A 190 9.40 2.14 -21.01
C ALA A 190 9.15 3.65 -20.82
N TYR A 191 10.03 4.34 -20.10
CA TYR A 191 9.85 5.71 -19.63
C TYR A 191 11.11 6.58 -19.82
N GLU A 192 11.85 6.37 -20.91
CA GLU A 192 13.17 6.94 -21.17
C GLU A 192 13.25 8.45 -20.91
N SER A 193 12.37 9.24 -21.51
CA SER A 193 12.38 10.70 -21.36
C SER A 193 12.12 11.15 -19.91
N ILE A 194 11.16 10.53 -19.25
CA ILE A 194 10.78 10.89 -17.87
C ILE A 194 11.93 10.55 -16.92
N ILE A 195 12.54 9.38 -17.07
CA ILE A 195 13.67 8.94 -16.23
C ILE A 195 14.88 9.85 -16.47
N ALA A 196 15.18 10.21 -17.72
CA ALA A 196 16.27 11.14 -18.03
C ALA A 196 16.03 12.51 -17.39
N ASP A 197 14.83 13.05 -17.49
CA ASP A 197 14.48 14.35 -16.91
C ASP A 197 14.62 14.33 -15.38
N LEU A 198 14.06 13.32 -14.71
CA LEU A 198 14.14 13.18 -13.26
C LEU A 198 15.58 12.96 -12.77
N THR A 199 16.38 12.23 -13.53
CA THR A 199 17.80 12.01 -13.22
C THR A 199 18.59 13.32 -13.37
N ASN A 200 18.35 14.10 -14.45
CA ASN A 200 18.98 15.40 -14.66
C ASN A 200 18.61 16.41 -13.56
N LEU A 201 17.42 16.33 -13.01
CA LEU A 201 16.97 17.15 -11.87
C LEU A 201 17.51 16.66 -10.52
N GLY A 202 18.22 15.52 -10.48
CA GLY A 202 18.72 14.92 -9.24
C GLY A 202 17.63 14.30 -8.36
N LEU A 203 16.44 14.08 -8.90
CA LEU A 203 15.29 13.52 -8.20
C LEU A 203 15.24 11.99 -8.28
N LEU A 204 15.97 11.39 -9.22
CA LEU A 204 16.05 9.94 -9.41
C LEU A 204 17.52 9.51 -9.50
N LYS A 205 17.85 8.40 -8.84
CA LYS A 205 19.12 7.69 -9.00
C LYS A 205 18.84 6.39 -9.75
N THR A 206 19.64 6.07 -10.73
CA THR A 206 19.57 4.84 -11.53
C THR A 206 20.74 3.94 -11.24
#